data_fb414604eb7a607e9d9f2b0bd282c929
#
_entry.id   fb414604eb7a607e9d9f2b0bd282c929
#
_cell.length_a   1.000
_cell.length_b   1.000
_cell.length_c   1.000
_cell.angle_alpha   90.00
_cell.angle_beta   90.00
_cell.angle_gamma   90.00
#
_symmetry.space_group_name_H-M   'P 1'
#
loop_
_entity.id
_entity.type
_entity.pdbx_description
1 polymer ?
#
loop_
_entity_poly.entity_id
_entity_poly.type
_entity_poly.pdbx_seq_one_letter_code
_entity_poly.pdbx_strand_id
1 'polypeptide(L)'
;PLGQEEMIKVEDGIAHFLEHKMFDMNGTDASDEFAKLGASTNAFTSSSRTAYLFSTTSNEYPCIELLLDFVQKLEITPESVEKEKGIIGQEIKMYDDDPDWRVYFGSIQNLYNLHPVAIDIAGSVETVNNTTKEMLETCYNTFYHPSNMMLFVVGNIDANKAISIIRSNQAKKDFKMANKIVCQKVFEPNNIKVKENVLTMDVEMNKIIVSIKINEILDDP
;
A
#
# COMPACT_ATOMS: atom_id res chain seq x y z
N PRO A 1 -8.40 7.08 13.22
CA PRO A 1 -7.76 7.89 14.25
C PRO A 1 -8.00 7.26 15.61
N LEU A 2 -6.92 6.97 16.33
CA LEU A 2 -6.94 6.32 17.64
C LEU A 2 -7.65 7.23 18.67
N GLY A 3 -8.94 6.96 18.93
CA GLY A 3 -9.70 7.65 19.98
C GLY A 3 -9.99 9.13 19.72
N GLN A 4 -9.87 9.62 18.51
CA GLN A 4 -10.22 10.99 18.14
C GLN A 4 -11.58 11.02 17.43
N GLU A 5 -12.39 12.03 17.73
CA GLU A 5 -13.69 12.23 17.10
C GLU A 5 -13.57 12.76 15.66
N GLU A 6 -12.43 13.33 15.29
CA GLU A 6 -12.17 13.92 13.97
C GLU A 6 -11.15 13.11 13.16
N MET A 7 -11.36 13.06 11.85
CA MET A 7 -10.40 12.46 10.92
C MET A 7 -9.17 13.36 10.77
N ILE A 8 -7.99 12.78 10.94
CA ILE A 8 -6.74 13.49 10.71
C ILE A 8 -6.38 13.34 9.23
N LYS A 9 -6.11 14.46 8.57
CA LYS A 9 -5.53 14.44 7.22
C LYS A 9 -4.07 14.03 7.33
N VAL A 10 -3.67 13.09 6.51
CA VAL A 10 -2.27 12.67 6.31
C VAL A 10 -1.86 12.97 4.87
N GLU A 11 -0.56 12.89 4.59
CA GLU A 11 -0.02 13.16 3.26
C GLU A 11 -0.44 12.09 2.25
N ASP A 12 -0.65 12.52 1.01
CA ASP A 12 -0.92 11.60 -0.10
C ASP A 12 0.32 10.72 -0.35
N GLY A 13 0.11 9.43 -0.66
CA GLY A 13 1.20 8.47 -0.80
C GLY A 13 1.64 7.77 0.49
N ILE A 14 1.09 8.14 1.66
CA ILE A 14 1.53 7.60 2.96
C ILE A 14 1.38 6.08 3.08
N ALA A 15 0.39 5.48 2.42
CA ALA A 15 0.20 4.03 2.43
C ALA A 15 1.33 3.30 1.68
N HIS A 16 1.77 3.84 0.56
CA HIS A 16 2.90 3.35 -0.20
C HIS A 16 4.23 3.58 0.56
N PHE A 17 4.39 4.76 1.16
CA PHE A 17 5.54 5.03 2.02
C PHE A 17 5.61 4.01 3.17
N LEU A 18 4.49 3.72 3.81
CA LEU A 18 4.42 2.74 4.89
C LEU A 18 4.75 1.33 4.39
N GLU A 19 4.33 0.97 3.18
CA GLU A 19 4.71 -0.30 2.55
C GLU A 19 6.23 -0.45 2.50
N HIS A 20 6.96 0.55 1.98
CA HIS A 20 8.42 0.56 1.95
C HIS A 20 9.01 0.41 3.36
N LYS A 21 8.47 1.16 4.33
CA LYS A 21 9.00 1.14 5.70
C LYS A 21 8.75 -0.16 6.45
N MET A 22 7.76 -0.93 6.03
CA MET A 22 7.54 -2.25 6.62
C MET A 22 8.69 -3.23 6.32
N PHE A 23 9.43 -3.07 5.23
CA PHE A 23 10.58 -3.92 4.92
C PHE A 23 11.81 -3.66 5.82
N ASP A 24 11.83 -2.56 6.56
CA ASP A 24 12.91 -2.23 7.51
C ASP A 24 12.69 -2.99 8.83
N MET A 25 13.48 -4.04 9.06
CA MET A 25 13.42 -4.89 10.25
C MET A 25 14.73 -4.74 11.05
N ASN A 26 14.74 -3.91 12.10
CA ASN A 26 15.92 -3.73 12.97
C ASN A 26 17.24 -3.43 12.24
N GLY A 27 17.16 -2.68 11.13
CA GLY A 27 18.33 -2.37 10.30
C GLY A 27 18.74 -3.49 9.32
N THR A 28 17.90 -4.52 9.17
CA THR A 28 17.97 -5.52 8.08
C THR A 28 16.73 -5.39 7.18
N ASP A 29 16.85 -5.84 5.93
CA ASP A 29 15.72 -5.90 5.02
C ASP A 29 14.95 -7.21 5.19
N ALA A 30 13.62 -7.12 5.29
CA ALA A 30 12.77 -8.31 5.36
C ALA A 30 13.01 -9.27 4.19
N SER A 31 13.33 -8.74 3.00
CA SER A 31 13.65 -9.54 1.82
C SER A 31 14.86 -10.45 2.03
N ASP A 32 15.86 -10.00 2.78
CA ASP A 32 17.04 -10.80 3.12
C ASP A 32 16.68 -11.97 4.03
N GLU A 33 15.75 -11.75 4.98
CA GLU A 33 15.30 -12.81 5.88
C GLU A 33 14.49 -13.87 5.11
N PHE A 34 13.63 -13.47 4.17
CA PHE A 34 12.94 -14.41 3.28
C PHE A 34 13.93 -15.15 2.36
N ALA A 35 14.93 -14.48 1.83
CA ALA A 35 15.95 -15.08 0.98
C ALA A 35 16.75 -16.18 1.72
N LYS A 36 17.05 -16.00 3.01
CA LYS A 36 17.69 -17.04 3.84
C LYS A 36 16.83 -18.31 3.97
N LEU A 37 15.52 -18.19 3.85
CA LEU A 37 14.58 -19.32 3.84
C LEU A 37 14.37 -19.91 2.42
N GLY A 38 14.98 -19.34 1.40
CA GLY A 38 14.79 -19.74 0.00
C GLY A 38 13.50 -19.23 -0.61
N ALA A 39 12.94 -18.13 -0.08
CA ALA A 39 11.74 -17.48 -0.55
C ALA A 39 12.07 -16.15 -1.24
N SER A 40 11.24 -15.78 -2.20
CA SER A 40 11.17 -14.42 -2.73
C SER A 40 9.97 -13.69 -2.12
N THR A 41 10.13 -12.40 -1.86
CA THR A 41 9.06 -11.57 -1.31
C THR A 41 8.76 -10.39 -2.23
N ASN A 42 7.55 -9.86 -2.12
CA ASN A 42 7.13 -8.65 -2.82
C ASN A 42 6.01 -7.97 -2.01
N ALA A 43 5.71 -6.73 -2.37
CA ALA A 43 4.56 -6.01 -1.86
C ALA A 43 3.97 -5.12 -2.95
N PHE A 44 2.75 -4.65 -2.75
CA PHE A 44 2.16 -3.60 -3.58
C PHE A 44 1.10 -2.83 -2.80
N THR A 45 0.97 -1.56 -3.10
CA THR A 45 -0.12 -0.70 -2.64
C THR A 45 -1.03 -0.33 -3.81
N SER A 46 -2.32 -0.41 -3.57
CA SER A 46 -3.36 0.04 -4.49
C SER A 46 -4.27 1.06 -3.82
N SER A 47 -5.27 1.57 -4.55
CA SER A 47 -6.23 2.56 -4.01
C SER A 47 -7.04 2.05 -2.80
N SER A 48 -7.10 0.74 -2.54
CA SER A 48 -7.94 0.15 -1.49
C SER A 48 -7.22 -0.81 -0.56
N ARG A 49 -5.99 -1.22 -0.86
CA ARG A 49 -5.25 -2.21 -0.06
C ARG A 49 -3.76 -2.12 -0.27
N THR A 50 -3.01 -2.52 0.75
CA THR A 50 -1.60 -2.90 0.66
C THR A 50 -1.49 -4.40 0.88
N ALA A 51 -0.70 -5.08 0.09
CA ALA A 51 -0.46 -6.51 0.20
C ALA A 51 1.04 -6.80 0.32
N TYR A 52 1.38 -7.73 1.20
CA TYR A 52 2.72 -8.27 1.38
C TYR A 52 2.66 -9.75 1.08
N LEU A 53 3.56 -10.26 0.29
CA LEU A 53 3.52 -11.64 -0.17
C LEU A 53 4.91 -12.25 -0.26
N PHE A 54 4.94 -13.57 -0.17
CA PHE A 54 6.12 -14.36 -0.51
C PHE A 54 5.75 -15.53 -1.42
N SER A 55 6.73 -16.04 -2.12
CA SER A 55 6.64 -17.32 -2.80
C SER A 55 7.86 -18.18 -2.47
N THR A 56 7.64 -19.48 -2.27
CA THR A 56 8.69 -20.43 -1.96
C THR A 56 8.36 -21.82 -2.47
N THR A 57 9.38 -22.63 -2.65
CA THR A 57 9.25 -24.07 -2.94
C THR A 57 9.63 -24.96 -1.74
N SER A 58 10.07 -24.33 -0.63
CA SER A 58 10.44 -24.99 0.61
C SER A 58 10.33 -24.03 1.79
N ASN A 59 10.35 -24.54 3.02
CA ASN A 59 10.26 -23.73 4.24
C ASN A 59 8.98 -22.85 4.33
N GLU A 60 7.87 -23.34 3.77
CA GLU A 60 6.60 -22.61 3.70
C GLU A 60 6.11 -22.18 5.10
N TYR A 61 6.24 -23.02 6.11
CA TYR A 61 5.77 -22.69 7.47
C TYR A 61 6.62 -21.63 8.16
N PRO A 62 7.97 -21.70 8.15
CA PRO A 62 8.81 -20.59 8.59
C PRO A 62 8.54 -19.28 7.86
N CYS A 63 8.27 -19.33 6.54
CA CYS A 63 7.91 -18.13 5.78
C CYS A 63 6.56 -17.54 6.20
N ILE A 64 5.55 -18.38 6.55
CA ILE A 64 4.28 -17.90 7.10
C ILE A 64 4.51 -17.18 8.44
N GLU A 65 5.31 -17.76 9.34
CA GLU A 65 5.62 -17.11 10.62
C GLU A 65 6.34 -15.78 10.40
N LEU A 66 7.36 -15.76 9.54
CA LEU A 66 8.10 -14.55 9.19
C LEU A 66 7.19 -13.47 8.61
N LEU A 67 6.27 -13.81 7.67
CA LEU A 67 5.31 -12.86 7.12
C LEU A 67 4.43 -12.24 8.19
N LEU A 68 3.90 -13.06 9.12
CA LEU A 68 3.08 -12.58 10.22
C LEU A 68 3.85 -11.67 11.18
N ASP A 69 5.12 -11.97 11.44
CA ASP A 69 5.96 -11.15 12.30
C ASP A 69 6.36 -9.84 11.63
N PHE A 70 6.66 -9.90 10.35
CA PHE A 70 7.01 -8.78 9.50
C PHE A 70 5.88 -7.73 9.42
N VAL A 71 4.65 -8.13 9.03
CA VAL A 71 3.54 -7.18 8.83
C VAL A 71 2.90 -6.68 10.12
N GLN A 72 3.24 -7.24 11.26
CA GLN A 72 2.65 -6.90 12.56
C GLN A 72 3.60 -6.15 13.49
N LYS A 73 4.72 -5.68 12.96
CA LYS A 73 5.70 -4.91 13.73
C LYS A 73 6.30 -3.80 12.85
N LEU A 74 6.06 -2.56 13.21
CA LEU A 74 6.69 -1.41 12.55
C LEU A 74 7.92 -0.98 13.35
N GLU A 75 9.07 -0.93 12.67
CA GLU A 75 10.34 -0.47 13.25
C GLU A 75 10.91 0.64 12.38
N ILE A 76 10.69 1.89 12.77
CA ILE A 76 11.16 3.05 12.02
C ILE A 76 11.88 4.06 12.91
N THR A 77 12.94 4.65 12.38
CA THR A 77 13.64 5.78 12.98
C THR A 77 13.46 7.02 12.10
N PRO A 78 13.63 8.24 12.65
CA PRO A 78 13.61 9.45 11.83
C PRO A 78 14.60 9.38 10.67
N GLU A 79 15.79 8.84 10.89
CA GLU A 79 16.84 8.70 9.87
C GLU A 79 16.44 7.74 8.76
N SER A 80 15.78 6.62 9.11
CA SER A 80 15.29 5.67 8.12
C SER A 80 14.14 6.22 7.29
N VAL A 81 13.31 7.09 7.87
CA VAL A 81 12.26 7.81 7.14
C VAL A 81 12.87 8.81 6.16
N GLU A 82 13.84 9.62 6.59
CA GLU A 82 14.51 10.57 5.70
C GLU A 82 15.24 9.90 4.53
N LYS A 83 15.87 8.75 4.77
CA LYS A 83 16.51 7.97 3.70
C LYS A 83 15.46 7.51 2.67
N GLU A 84 14.30 7.02 3.12
CA GLU A 84 13.25 6.49 2.25
C GLU A 84 12.62 7.57 1.37
N LYS A 85 12.50 8.81 1.85
CA LYS A 85 12.02 9.95 1.03
C LYS A 85 12.81 10.10 -0.26
N GLY A 86 14.14 9.90 -0.20
CA GLY A 86 14.99 9.95 -1.39
C GLY A 86 14.69 8.82 -2.38
N ILE A 87 14.44 7.62 -1.89
CA ILE A 87 14.16 6.43 -2.71
C ILE A 87 12.79 6.59 -3.39
N ILE A 88 11.75 6.88 -2.63
CA ILE A 88 10.40 7.07 -3.16
C ILE A 88 10.34 8.29 -4.10
N GLY A 89 11.08 9.36 -3.78
CA GLY A 89 11.16 10.52 -4.66
C GLY A 89 11.79 10.23 -6.02
N GLN A 90 12.71 9.25 -6.12
CA GLN A 90 13.24 8.78 -7.39
C GLN A 90 12.27 7.86 -8.13
N GLU A 91 11.55 7.02 -7.40
CA GLU A 91 10.51 6.17 -7.96
C GLU A 91 9.38 7.01 -8.58
N ILE A 92 8.92 8.06 -7.90
CA ILE A 92 7.92 9.00 -8.44
C ILE A 92 8.41 9.60 -9.77
N LYS A 93 9.67 10.03 -9.84
CA LYS A 93 10.24 10.56 -11.09
C LYS A 93 10.28 9.52 -12.21
N MET A 94 10.58 8.27 -11.87
CA MET A 94 10.54 7.16 -12.83
C MET A 94 9.13 6.98 -13.42
N TYR A 95 8.08 7.04 -12.61
CA TYR A 95 6.69 7.02 -13.08
C TYR A 95 6.31 8.28 -13.87
N ASP A 96 6.83 9.44 -13.48
CA ASP A 96 6.62 10.69 -14.22
C ASP A 96 7.23 10.64 -15.63
N ASP A 97 8.31 9.89 -15.80
CA ASP A 97 8.99 9.69 -17.08
C ASP A 97 8.41 8.51 -17.89
N ASP A 98 7.49 7.71 -17.32
CA ASP A 98 6.84 6.59 -18.00
C ASP A 98 5.57 7.05 -18.77
N PRO A 99 5.58 7.05 -20.12
CA PRO A 99 4.43 7.49 -20.91
C PRO A 99 3.19 6.61 -20.74
N ASP A 100 3.34 5.30 -20.46
CA ASP A 100 2.20 4.40 -20.24
C ASP A 100 1.52 4.70 -18.91
N TRP A 101 2.29 4.93 -17.87
CA TRP A 101 1.76 5.37 -16.58
C TRP A 101 1.08 6.73 -16.70
N ARG A 102 1.73 7.70 -17.34
CA ARG A 102 1.22 9.07 -17.49
C ARG A 102 -0.12 9.13 -18.23
N VAL A 103 -0.28 8.38 -19.31
CA VAL A 103 -1.53 8.35 -20.06
C VAL A 103 -2.63 7.60 -19.30
N TYR A 104 -2.28 6.49 -18.62
CA TYR A 104 -3.22 5.71 -17.82
C TYR A 104 -3.71 6.52 -16.62
N PHE A 105 -2.81 6.94 -15.76
CA PHE A 105 -3.17 7.64 -14.53
C PHE A 105 -3.77 9.03 -14.82
N GLY A 106 -3.25 9.74 -15.81
CA GLY A 106 -3.83 10.99 -16.29
C GLY A 106 -5.28 10.85 -16.76
N SER A 107 -5.64 9.70 -17.33
CA SER A 107 -7.04 9.42 -17.70
C SER A 107 -7.94 9.30 -16.47
N ILE A 108 -7.48 8.67 -15.39
CA ILE A 108 -8.19 8.59 -14.12
C ILE A 108 -8.36 9.96 -13.49
N GLN A 109 -7.29 10.75 -13.46
CA GLN A 109 -7.32 12.12 -12.94
C GLN A 109 -8.28 13.04 -13.70
N ASN A 110 -8.46 12.79 -15.00
CA ASN A 110 -9.41 13.53 -15.83
C ASN A 110 -10.88 13.14 -15.57
N LEU A 111 -11.13 11.90 -15.16
CA LEU A 111 -12.49 11.40 -14.89
C LEU A 111 -13.02 11.86 -13.53
N TYR A 112 -12.19 11.89 -12.49
CA TYR A 112 -12.63 12.06 -11.11
C TYR A 112 -12.30 13.46 -10.58
N ASN A 113 -13.29 14.06 -9.89
CA ASN A 113 -13.17 15.40 -9.31
C ASN A 113 -12.71 15.34 -7.84
N LEU A 114 -13.34 14.47 -7.05
CA LEU A 114 -13.18 14.41 -5.59
C LEU A 114 -12.77 13.02 -5.10
N HIS A 115 -12.97 11.99 -5.91
CA HIS A 115 -12.71 10.61 -5.48
C HIS A 115 -11.21 10.36 -5.30
N PRO A 116 -10.79 9.74 -4.18
CA PRO A 116 -9.36 9.49 -3.88
C PRO A 116 -8.63 8.64 -4.92
N VAL A 117 -9.34 7.92 -5.79
CA VAL A 117 -8.72 7.16 -6.90
C VAL A 117 -7.91 8.05 -7.85
N ALA A 118 -8.19 9.36 -7.89
CA ALA A 118 -7.43 10.34 -8.67
C ALA A 118 -6.14 10.82 -7.98
N ILE A 119 -5.87 10.36 -6.76
CA ILE A 119 -4.62 10.61 -6.04
C ILE A 119 -3.63 9.51 -6.41
N ASP A 120 -2.41 9.89 -6.78
CA ASP A 120 -1.36 8.93 -7.08
C ASP A 120 -1.02 8.10 -5.85
N ILE A 121 -0.84 6.78 -6.05
CA ILE A 121 -0.53 5.85 -4.96
C ILE A 121 0.79 6.20 -4.28
N ALA A 122 1.79 6.63 -5.04
CA ALA A 122 3.07 7.08 -4.52
C ALA A 122 3.02 8.51 -3.94
N GLY A 123 1.93 9.23 -4.17
CA GLY A 123 1.83 10.65 -3.83
C GLY A 123 2.63 11.53 -4.79
N SER A 124 3.20 12.59 -4.28
CA SER A 124 4.12 13.48 -4.96
C SER A 124 5.41 13.64 -4.18
N VAL A 125 6.48 14.12 -4.81
CA VAL A 125 7.75 14.44 -4.12
C VAL A 125 7.51 15.38 -2.94
N GLU A 126 6.57 16.32 -3.06
CA GLU A 126 6.21 17.26 -1.99
C GLU A 126 5.56 16.52 -0.82
N THR A 127 4.52 15.71 -1.06
CA THR A 127 3.79 14.98 0.00
C THR A 127 4.70 13.95 0.69
N VAL A 128 5.57 13.28 -0.08
CA VAL A 128 6.59 12.37 0.47
C VAL A 128 7.55 13.11 1.39
N ASN A 129 8.03 14.30 0.99
CA ASN A 129 8.93 15.10 1.83
C ASN A 129 8.27 15.61 3.12
N ASN A 130 6.96 15.86 3.09
CA ASN A 130 6.18 16.29 4.25
C ASN A 130 5.80 15.14 5.19
N THR A 131 5.91 13.89 4.74
CA THR A 131 5.59 12.72 5.55
C THR A 131 6.54 12.61 6.74
N THR A 132 6.00 12.44 7.94
CA THR A 132 6.77 12.28 9.18
C THR A 132 6.63 10.89 9.76
N LYS A 133 7.57 10.53 10.64
CA LYS A 133 7.51 9.28 11.39
C LYS A 133 6.19 9.13 12.15
N GLU A 134 5.72 10.19 12.80
CA GLU A 134 4.49 10.20 13.59
C GLU A 134 3.25 9.95 12.72
N MET A 135 3.23 10.46 11.49
CA MET A 135 2.15 10.18 10.53
C MET A 135 2.16 8.69 10.13
N LEU A 136 3.34 8.13 9.84
CA LEU A 136 3.49 6.70 9.53
C LEU A 136 3.05 5.81 10.69
N GLU A 137 3.48 6.12 11.93
CA GLU A 137 3.07 5.39 13.13
C GLU A 137 1.56 5.50 13.37
N THR A 138 0.95 6.67 13.11
CA THR A 138 -0.49 6.88 13.22
C THR A 138 -1.25 6.01 12.22
N CYS A 139 -0.80 5.96 10.98
CA CYS A 139 -1.40 5.10 9.95
C CYS A 139 -1.22 3.62 10.28
N TYR A 140 -0.03 3.21 10.67
CA TYR A 140 0.23 1.83 11.08
C TYR A 140 -0.69 1.42 12.24
N ASN A 141 -0.72 2.18 13.32
CA ASN A 141 -1.55 1.88 14.49
C ASN A 141 -3.05 1.92 14.19
N THR A 142 -3.48 2.60 13.12
CA THR A 142 -4.87 2.66 12.69
C THR A 142 -5.27 1.46 11.85
N PHE A 143 -4.42 1.07 10.89
CA PHE A 143 -4.81 0.14 9.84
C PHE A 143 -4.17 -1.26 9.98
N TYR A 144 -2.99 -1.38 10.61
CA TYR A 144 -2.24 -2.63 10.71
C TYR A 144 -2.60 -3.41 11.99
N HIS A 145 -3.85 -3.79 12.07
CA HIS A 145 -4.36 -4.64 13.15
C HIS A 145 -4.91 -5.94 12.55
N PRO A 146 -4.73 -7.12 13.19
CA PRO A 146 -5.19 -8.40 12.66
C PRO A 146 -6.67 -8.43 12.25
N SER A 147 -7.54 -7.67 12.93
CA SER A 147 -8.95 -7.56 12.56
C SER A 147 -9.21 -6.82 11.24
N ASN A 148 -8.20 -6.11 10.71
CA ASN A 148 -8.22 -5.41 9.41
C ASN A 148 -7.28 -6.08 8.40
N MET A 149 -6.83 -7.29 8.67
CA MET A 149 -5.92 -8.06 7.82
C MET A 149 -6.58 -9.36 7.37
N MET A 150 -6.21 -9.80 6.17
CA MET A 150 -6.58 -11.09 5.64
C MET A 150 -5.32 -11.83 5.21
N LEU A 151 -5.14 -13.06 5.67
CA LEU A 151 -4.06 -13.93 5.25
C LEU A 151 -4.59 -14.94 4.24
N PHE A 152 -3.96 -14.94 3.06
CA PHE A 152 -4.18 -15.94 2.03
C PHE A 152 -2.98 -16.86 1.94
N VAL A 153 -3.21 -18.17 1.94
CA VAL A 153 -2.17 -19.17 1.72
C VAL A 153 -2.64 -20.12 0.63
N VAL A 154 -1.85 -20.24 -0.43
CA VAL A 154 -2.14 -21.10 -1.58
C VAL A 154 -0.90 -21.93 -1.89
N GLY A 155 -1.05 -23.25 -2.03
CA GLY A 155 0.06 -24.15 -2.35
C GLY A 155 -0.19 -25.59 -1.91
N ASN A 156 0.81 -26.42 -2.10
CA ASN A 156 0.80 -27.81 -1.62
C ASN A 156 1.24 -27.86 -0.15
N ILE A 157 0.32 -27.52 0.76
CA ILE A 157 0.58 -27.40 2.20
C ILE A 157 -0.54 -28.06 3.00
N ASP A 158 -0.20 -28.56 4.19
CA ASP A 158 -1.20 -29.03 5.16
C ASP A 158 -1.89 -27.84 5.82
N ALA A 159 -3.18 -27.64 5.49
CA ALA A 159 -3.96 -26.54 6.00
C ALA A 159 -4.10 -26.55 7.54
N ASN A 160 -4.24 -27.73 8.18
CA ASN A 160 -4.37 -27.84 9.62
C ASN A 160 -3.08 -27.44 10.32
N LYS A 161 -1.94 -27.86 9.76
CA LYS A 161 -0.62 -27.47 10.27
C LYS A 161 -0.39 -25.96 10.11
N ALA A 162 -0.74 -25.38 8.95
CA ALA A 162 -0.66 -23.94 8.73
C ALA A 162 -1.52 -23.15 9.74
N ILE A 163 -2.78 -23.55 9.91
CA ILE A 163 -3.68 -22.93 10.90
C ILE A 163 -3.13 -23.03 12.32
N SER A 164 -2.57 -24.18 12.70
CA SER A 164 -1.97 -24.37 14.03
C SER A 164 -0.79 -23.41 14.26
N ILE A 165 0.08 -23.27 13.27
CA ILE A 165 1.24 -22.37 13.31
C ILE A 165 0.77 -20.91 13.40
N ILE A 166 -0.18 -20.50 12.57
CA ILE A 166 -0.74 -19.15 12.59
C ILE A 166 -1.35 -18.84 13.97
N ARG A 167 -2.16 -19.75 14.52
CA ARG A 167 -2.75 -19.58 15.86
C ARG A 167 -1.68 -19.47 16.94
N SER A 168 -0.66 -20.30 16.89
CA SER A 168 0.45 -20.29 17.87
C SER A 168 1.27 -19.00 17.77
N ASN A 169 1.51 -18.50 16.56
CA ASN A 169 2.19 -17.22 16.33
C ASN A 169 1.37 -16.07 16.91
N GLN A 170 0.07 -16.00 16.57
CA GLN A 170 -0.80 -14.90 17.01
C GLN A 170 -1.05 -14.94 18.53
N ALA A 171 -1.10 -16.11 19.16
CA ALA A 171 -1.28 -16.23 20.61
C ALA A 171 -0.11 -15.69 21.43
N LYS A 172 1.07 -15.53 20.84
CA LYS A 172 2.25 -14.93 21.48
C LYS A 172 2.25 -13.40 21.46
N LYS A 173 1.33 -12.78 20.71
CA LYS A 173 1.28 -11.35 20.47
C LYS A 173 0.17 -10.72 21.29
N ASP A 174 0.46 -9.57 21.88
CA ASP A 174 -0.52 -8.78 22.63
C ASP A 174 -1.02 -7.64 21.72
N PHE A 175 -2.18 -7.83 21.12
CA PHE A 175 -2.81 -6.82 20.30
C PHE A 175 -3.72 -5.94 21.16
N LYS A 176 -3.53 -4.63 21.06
CA LYS A 176 -4.49 -3.68 21.64
C LYS A 176 -5.87 -3.90 21.01
N MET A 177 -6.93 -3.48 21.71
CA MET A 177 -8.27 -3.55 21.15
C MET A 177 -8.36 -2.77 19.86
N ALA A 178 -8.90 -3.39 18.80
CA ALA A 178 -9.05 -2.76 17.51
C ALA A 178 -9.95 -1.54 17.57
N ASN A 179 -9.51 -0.44 16.97
CA ASN A 179 -10.37 0.72 16.75
C ASN A 179 -11.27 0.45 15.54
N LYS A 180 -12.50 0.95 15.60
CA LYS A 180 -13.38 0.93 14.44
C LYS A 180 -12.82 1.86 13.37
N ILE A 181 -12.49 1.30 12.21
CA ILE A 181 -12.11 2.09 11.05
C ILE A 181 -13.37 2.74 10.49
N VAL A 182 -13.36 4.06 10.38
CA VAL A 182 -14.45 4.85 9.81
C VAL A 182 -14.05 5.25 8.39
N CYS A 183 -14.86 4.83 7.42
CA CYS A 183 -14.69 5.23 6.03
C CYS A 183 -15.58 6.45 5.72
N GLN A 184 -14.99 7.51 5.22
CA GLN A 184 -15.72 8.67 4.73
C GLN A 184 -16.27 8.35 3.33
N LYS A 185 -17.58 8.51 3.14
CA LYS A 185 -18.15 8.44 1.79
C LYS A 185 -17.84 9.72 1.04
N VAL A 186 -17.26 9.57 -0.14
CA VAL A 186 -17.03 10.67 -1.08
C VAL A 186 -18.18 10.69 -2.07
N PHE A 187 -18.86 11.82 -2.17
CA PHE A 187 -19.89 12.06 -3.19
C PHE A 187 -19.23 12.63 -4.44
N GLU A 188 -18.82 11.74 -5.31
CA GLU A 188 -18.20 12.10 -6.59
C GLU A 188 -19.27 12.62 -7.57
N PRO A 189 -19.09 13.82 -8.18
CA PRO A 189 -20.04 14.32 -9.16
C PRO A 189 -20.06 13.45 -10.44
N ASN A 190 -21.20 13.41 -11.12
CA ASN A 190 -21.40 12.62 -12.34
C ASN A 190 -20.59 13.14 -13.53
N ASN A 191 -20.27 14.45 -13.55
CA ASN A 191 -19.47 15.02 -14.61
C ASN A 191 -17.99 14.65 -14.47
N ILE A 192 -17.33 14.54 -15.59
CA ILE A 192 -15.86 14.36 -15.64
C ILE A 192 -15.17 15.68 -15.30
N LYS A 193 -13.97 15.61 -14.74
CA LYS A 193 -13.16 16.76 -14.33
C LYS A 193 -12.57 17.50 -15.55
N VAL A 194 -11.95 16.75 -16.45
CA VAL A 194 -11.30 17.27 -17.66
C VAL A 194 -11.72 16.41 -18.84
N LYS A 195 -12.20 17.06 -19.91
CA LYS A 195 -12.71 16.37 -21.10
C LYS A 195 -11.61 15.88 -22.03
N GLU A 196 -10.55 16.62 -22.14
CA GLU A 196 -9.41 16.33 -23.02
C GLU A 196 -8.14 16.87 -22.38
N ASN A 197 -7.09 16.08 -22.38
CA ASN A 197 -5.77 16.46 -21.89
C ASN A 197 -4.70 15.91 -22.83
N VAL A 198 -3.71 16.73 -23.16
CA VAL A 198 -2.59 16.37 -24.02
C VAL A 198 -1.30 16.64 -23.26
N LEU A 199 -0.48 15.60 -23.13
CA LEU A 199 0.86 15.70 -22.57
C LEU A 199 1.89 15.52 -23.69
N THR A 200 2.92 16.36 -23.69
CA THR A 200 4.05 16.20 -24.61
C THR A 200 5.17 15.46 -23.87
N MET A 201 5.55 14.31 -24.40
CA MET A 201 6.65 13.48 -23.89
C MET A 201 7.50 12.99 -25.05
N ASP A 202 8.74 12.59 -24.79
CA ASP A 202 9.60 11.96 -25.77
C ASP A 202 9.19 10.48 -25.97
N VAL A 203 8.41 10.22 -27.02
CA VAL A 203 7.83 8.91 -27.30
C VAL A 203 7.95 8.58 -28.80
N GLU A 204 8.19 7.33 -29.12
CA GLU A 204 8.26 6.87 -30.52
C GLU A 204 6.88 6.88 -31.20
N MET A 205 5.81 6.62 -30.43
CA MET A 205 4.42 6.59 -30.92
C MET A 205 3.48 7.30 -29.96
N ASN A 206 2.50 8.01 -30.52
CA ASN A 206 1.44 8.62 -29.74
C ASN A 206 0.64 7.55 -28.97
N LYS A 207 0.42 7.80 -27.68
CA LYS A 207 -0.40 6.97 -26.82
C LYS A 207 -1.73 7.68 -26.55
N ILE A 208 -2.84 6.98 -26.74
CA ILE A 208 -4.18 7.54 -26.59
C ILE A 208 -5.01 6.63 -25.69
N ILE A 209 -5.66 7.21 -24.69
CA ILE A 209 -6.69 6.53 -23.89
C ILE A 209 -8.00 7.30 -24.05
N VAL A 210 -9.09 6.57 -24.28
CA VAL A 210 -10.45 7.06 -24.21
C VAL A 210 -11.14 6.40 -23.03
N SER A 211 -11.58 7.20 -22.06
CA SER A 211 -12.18 6.72 -20.81
C SER A 211 -13.62 7.17 -20.70
N ILE A 212 -14.47 6.32 -20.11
CA ILE A 212 -15.88 6.59 -19.88
C ILE A 212 -16.18 6.46 -18.41
N LYS A 213 -16.76 7.50 -17.80
CA LYS A 213 -17.26 7.46 -16.44
C LYS A 213 -18.69 6.93 -16.44
N ILE A 214 -18.90 5.78 -15.80
CA ILE A 214 -20.23 5.19 -15.63
C ILE A 214 -20.82 5.71 -14.34
N ASN A 215 -22.05 6.21 -14.38
CA ASN A 215 -22.75 6.79 -13.25
C ASN A 215 -23.67 5.78 -12.52
N GLU A 216 -23.74 4.57 -13.02
CA GLU A 216 -24.48 3.49 -12.38
C GLU A 216 -23.58 2.76 -11.40
N ILE A 217 -24.07 2.61 -10.17
CA ILE A 217 -23.45 1.68 -9.21
C ILE A 217 -23.79 0.29 -9.76
N LEU A 218 -22.79 -0.39 -10.28
CA LEU A 218 -22.94 -1.82 -10.57
C LEU A 218 -23.10 -2.48 -9.20
N ASP A 219 -24.27 -3.09 -8.96
CA ASP A 219 -24.48 -3.89 -7.77
C ASP A 219 -23.38 -4.96 -7.72
N ASP A 220 -22.77 -5.09 -6.57
CA ASP A 220 -21.75 -6.12 -6.32
C ASP A 220 -22.37 -7.49 -6.63
N PRO A 221 -21.74 -8.35 -7.43
CA PRO A 221 -22.29 -9.64 -7.83
C PRO A 221 -22.43 -10.62 -6.67
#